data_43ab22598d9d057e561014e935c69381
#
_entry.id   43ab22598d9d057e561014e935c69381
#
_cell.length_a   1.000
_cell.length_b   1.000
_cell.length_c   1.000
_cell.angle_alpha   90.00
_cell.angle_beta   90.00
_cell.angle_gamma   90.00
#
_symmetry.space_group_name_H-M   'P 1'
#
loop_
_entity.id
_entity.type
_entity.pdbx_description
1 polymer ?
#
loop_
_entity_poly.entity_id
_entity_poly.type
_entity_poly.pdbx_seq_one_letter_code
_entity_poly.pdbx_strand_id
1 'polypeptide(L)'
;MNSRHPKQSPLRGVRVLVGRARHQAGALSAELRKQGALVIEIPFIEIRKPRSFKPLDSSLRNLHTYDWLILTSVNGVEAMWERMSRLGLSLNGKRKRHHSQRDSLRVAAIGPATKKAIEQRGTRVDVVPREYVAESVVRTLKSKVRGKRVLLVRAKIARDVIPQELRRAGAQVDVVEAYETVVPRASRTRLKQVMNNPRRRPHIVTFTSSSTVKNFVELLGARQSSKNAAQLHGVQAASIGPVTSATLREFGLPVQIAAKEFTIPGLVSAILSTVARKG
;
A
#
# COMPACT_ATOMS: atom_id res chain seq x y z
N MET A 1 -7.93 -37.00 -35.20
CA MET A 1 -7.50 -35.60 -35.39
C MET A 1 -8.17 -34.71 -34.33
N ASN A 2 -7.47 -34.47 -33.23
CA ASN A 2 -7.99 -33.61 -32.15
C ASN A 2 -7.62 -32.14 -32.46
N SER A 3 -8.54 -31.41 -33.05
CA SER A 3 -8.44 -29.97 -33.23
C SER A 3 -8.51 -29.27 -31.86
N ARG A 4 -7.35 -29.03 -31.26
CA ARG A 4 -7.23 -28.11 -30.09
C ARG A 4 -7.58 -26.71 -30.59
N HIS A 5 -8.83 -26.30 -30.41
CA HIS A 5 -9.19 -24.89 -30.53
C HIS A 5 -8.30 -24.10 -29.56
N PRO A 6 -7.61 -23.03 -29.99
CA PRO A 6 -6.84 -22.21 -29.08
C PRO A 6 -7.83 -21.64 -28.05
N LYS A 7 -7.61 -21.95 -26.74
CA LYS A 7 -8.39 -21.38 -25.67
C LYS A 7 -8.35 -19.85 -25.82
N GLN A 8 -9.44 -19.25 -26.27
CA GLN A 8 -9.55 -17.80 -26.37
C GLN A 8 -9.27 -17.22 -24.98
N SER A 9 -8.31 -16.30 -24.91
CA SER A 9 -7.98 -15.63 -23.64
C SER A 9 -9.19 -14.87 -23.15
N PRO A 10 -9.71 -15.13 -21.94
CA PRO A 10 -11.02 -14.62 -21.46
C PRO A 10 -11.15 -13.09 -21.48
N LEU A 11 -10.03 -12.37 -21.40
CA LEU A 11 -10.00 -10.90 -21.41
C LEU A 11 -9.48 -10.34 -22.75
N ARG A 12 -9.53 -11.11 -23.85
CA ARG A 12 -9.11 -10.61 -25.16
C ARG A 12 -9.94 -9.37 -25.56
N GLY A 13 -9.25 -8.28 -25.89
CA GLY A 13 -9.90 -7.00 -26.25
C GLY A 13 -10.38 -6.16 -25.06
N VAL A 14 -10.32 -6.68 -23.84
CA VAL A 14 -10.71 -5.95 -22.64
C VAL A 14 -9.57 -5.04 -22.18
N ARG A 15 -9.82 -3.72 -22.13
CA ARG A 15 -8.89 -2.72 -21.60
C ARG A 15 -9.10 -2.56 -20.11
N VAL A 16 -8.02 -2.81 -19.33
CA VAL A 16 -8.06 -2.71 -17.86
C VAL A 16 -7.07 -1.66 -17.39
N LEU A 17 -7.55 -0.63 -16.69
CA LEU A 17 -6.72 0.39 -16.06
C LEU A 17 -6.27 -0.07 -14.68
N VAL A 18 -4.95 -0.07 -14.47
CA VAL A 18 -4.29 -0.41 -13.19
C VAL A 18 -3.66 0.85 -12.62
N GLY A 19 -4.16 1.29 -11.44
CA GLY A 19 -3.78 2.54 -10.77
C GLY A 19 -2.77 2.41 -9.64
N ARG A 20 -2.07 1.27 -9.52
CA ARG A 20 -1.09 1.04 -8.44
C ARG A 20 0.22 1.78 -8.67
N ALA A 21 0.99 1.99 -7.60
CA ALA A 21 2.37 2.45 -7.72
C ALA A 21 3.17 1.51 -8.63
N ARG A 22 4.10 2.04 -9.43
CA ARG A 22 4.82 1.28 -10.47
C ARG A 22 5.43 -0.03 -9.97
N HIS A 23 6.10 0.00 -8.81
CA HIS A 23 6.74 -1.19 -8.22
C HIS A 23 5.73 -2.24 -7.68
N GLN A 24 4.45 -1.86 -7.50
CA GLN A 24 3.39 -2.74 -7.01
C GLN A 24 2.41 -3.19 -8.09
N ALA A 25 2.44 -2.57 -9.26
CA ALA A 25 1.51 -2.87 -10.35
C ALA A 25 1.82 -4.21 -11.03
N GLY A 26 3.09 -4.64 -11.02
CA GLY A 26 3.59 -5.75 -11.83
C GLY A 26 2.79 -7.05 -11.69
N ALA A 27 2.50 -7.50 -10.48
CA ALA A 27 1.79 -8.77 -10.25
C ALA A 27 0.36 -8.75 -10.82
N LEU A 28 -0.41 -7.68 -10.57
CA LEU A 28 -1.77 -7.54 -11.11
C LEU A 28 -1.75 -7.40 -12.63
N SER A 29 -0.87 -6.56 -13.14
CA SER A 29 -0.74 -6.34 -14.58
C SER A 29 -0.31 -7.60 -15.34
N ALA A 30 0.63 -8.36 -14.79
CA ALA A 30 1.09 -9.61 -15.37
C ALA A 30 -0.04 -10.65 -15.44
N GLU A 31 -0.80 -10.81 -14.34
CA GLU A 31 -1.90 -11.75 -14.30
C GLU A 31 -3.03 -11.36 -15.27
N LEU A 32 -3.38 -10.08 -15.36
CA LEU A 32 -4.36 -9.59 -16.33
C LEU A 32 -3.91 -9.78 -17.77
N ARG A 33 -2.63 -9.52 -18.09
CA ARG A 33 -2.06 -9.77 -19.44
C ARG A 33 -2.06 -11.24 -19.79
N LYS A 34 -1.77 -12.13 -18.83
CA LYS A 34 -1.83 -13.57 -19.00
C LYS A 34 -3.24 -14.05 -19.40
N GLN A 35 -4.28 -13.34 -18.93
CA GLN A 35 -5.67 -13.58 -19.32
C GLN A 35 -6.08 -12.89 -20.63
N GLY A 36 -5.16 -12.21 -21.32
CA GLY A 36 -5.37 -11.55 -22.61
C GLY A 36 -5.81 -10.08 -22.54
N ALA A 37 -5.83 -9.46 -21.36
CA ALA A 37 -6.24 -8.07 -21.19
C ALA A 37 -5.22 -7.09 -21.80
N LEU A 38 -5.73 -5.99 -22.36
CA LEU A 38 -4.96 -4.79 -22.70
C LEU A 38 -4.81 -3.94 -21.45
N VAL A 39 -3.67 -4.06 -20.76
CA VAL A 39 -3.43 -3.36 -19.47
C VAL A 39 -2.89 -1.96 -19.72
N ILE A 40 -3.60 -0.96 -19.17
CA ILE A 40 -3.22 0.45 -19.15
C ILE A 40 -2.70 0.75 -17.73
N GLU A 41 -1.41 1.00 -17.59
CA GLU A 41 -0.81 1.34 -16.30
C GLU A 41 -0.69 2.86 -16.17
N ILE A 42 -1.44 3.44 -15.24
CA ILE A 42 -1.31 4.85 -14.84
C ILE A 42 -1.24 4.87 -13.33
N PRO A 43 -0.09 5.14 -12.72
CA PRO A 43 0.04 5.13 -11.27
C PRO A 43 -0.78 6.28 -10.66
N PHE A 44 -1.75 5.95 -9.79
CA PHE A 44 -2.50 6.96 -9.03
C PHE A 44 -1.74 7.45 -7.80
N ILE A 45 -0.65 6.77 -7.48
CA ILE A 45 0.20 7.01 -6.33
C ILE A 45 1.66 6.81 -6.73
N GLU A 46 2.52 7.66 -6.21
CA GLU A 46 3.97 7.54 -6.30
C GLU A 46 4.57 7.62 -4.91
N ILE A 47 5.48 6.72 -4.62
CA ILE A 47 6.28 6.75 -3.40
C ILE A 47 7.55 7.55 -3.71
N ARG A 48 7.73 8.65 -3.00
CA ARG A 48 8.89 9.53 -3.12
C ARG A 48 9.76 9.49 -1.88
N LYS A 49 11.01 9.81 -2.06
CA LYS A 49 11.94 10.06 -0.95
C LYS A 49 11.46 11.26 -0.13
N PRO A 50 11.68 11.28 1.18
CA PRO A 50 11.38 12.44 2.01
C PRO A 50 12.28 13.62 1.58
N ARG A 51 11.89 14.84 1.96
CA ARG A 51 12.69 16.05 1.68
C ARG A 51 14.14 15.93 2.17
N SER A 52 14.33 15.26 3.30
CA SER A 52 15.63 15.01 3.92
C SER A 52 15.63 13.67 4.62
N PHE A 53 16.71 12.92 4.45
CA PHE A 53 16.95 11.70 5.21
C PHE A 53 17.67 11.96 6.55
N LYS A 54 18.10 13.22 6.84
CA LYS A 54 18.84 13.52 8.07
C LYS A 54 18.17 13.01 9.35
N PRO A 55 16.84 13.21 9.58
CA PRO A 55 16.18 12.67 10.78
C PRO A 55 16.21 11.15 10.84
N LEU A 56 15.92 10.47 9.71
CA LEU A 56 15.98 9.00 9.64
C LEU A 56 17.41 8.51 9.86
N ASP A 57 18.41 9.11 9.20
CA ASP A 57 19.81 8.71 9.35
C ASP A 57 20.32 8.88 10.79
N SER A 58 19.97 9.99 11.44
CA SER A 58 20.31 10.23 12.85
C SER A 58 19.70 9.15 13.74
N SER A 59 18.42 8.83 13.57
CA SER A 59 17.75 7.78 14.35
C SER A 59 18.34 6.39 14.07
N LEU A 60 18.68 6.09 12.82
CA LEU A 60 19.29 4.80 12.45
C LEU A 60 20.70 4.63 13.03
N ARG A 61 21.53 5.68 13.07
CA ARG A 61 22.86 5.64 13.73
C ARG A 61 22.76 5.42 15.24
N ASN A 62 21.68 5.94 15.85
CA ASN A 62 21.40 5.84 17.28
C ASN A 62 20.37 4.77 17.61
N LEU A 63 20.18 3.78 16.73
CA LEU A 63 19.13 2.76 16.89
C LEU A 63 19.28 1.93 18.18
N HIS A 64 20.49 1.81 18.69
CA HIS A 64 20.80 1.15 19.96
C HIS A 64 20.20 1.86 21.20
N THR A 65 19.77 3.11 21.08
CA THR A 65 19.15 3.87 22.18
C THR A 65 17.63 3.67 22.24
N TYR A 66 17.02 2.97 21.28
CA TYR A 66 15.59 2.70 21.27
C TYR A 66 15.26 1.32 21.82
N ASP A 67 14.18 1.23 22.57
CA ASP A 67 13.61 -0.02 23.07
C ASP A 67 12.66 -0.65 22.02
N TRP A 68 11.99 0.21 21.23
CA TRP A 68 11.01 -0.22 20.22
C TRP A 68 11.22 0.45 18.87
N LEU A 69 11.09 -0.35 17.81
CA LEU A 69 10.97 0.09 16.44
C LEU A 69 9.57 -0.26 15.94
N ILE A 70 8.80 0.73 15.50
CA ILE A 70 7.47 0.53 14.93
C ILE A 70 7.49 0.86 13.44
N LEU A 71 7.08 -0.09 12.61
CA LEU A 71 6.97 0.05 11.15
C LEU A 71 5.51 -0.10 10.73
N THR A 72 4.97 0.92 10.07
CA THR A 72 3.54 0.99 9.74
C THR A 72 3.21 0.65 8.28
N SER A 73 4.21 0.25 7.48
CA SER A 73 3.99 -0.11 6.07
C SER A 73 5.19 -0.83 5.46
N VAL A 74 4.94 -1.59 4.40
CA VAL A 74 5.99 -2.21 3.57
C VAL A 74 6.93 -1.15 2.97
N ASN A 75 6.37 -0.04 2.47
CA ASN A 75 7.18 1.07 1.91
C ASN A 75 8.13 1.68 2.96
N GLY A 76 7.69 1.77 4.23
CA GLY A 76 8.53 2.20 5.34
C GLY A 76 9.67 1.22 5.63
N VAL A 77 9.39 -0.08 5.55
CA VAL A 77 10.41 -1.13 5.65
C VAL A 77 11.44 -0.98 4.53
N GLU A 78 10.99 -0.90 3.28
CA GLU A 78 11.87 -0.77 2.11
C GLU A 78 12.77 0.47 2.21
N ALA A 79 12.19 1.63 2.49
CA ALA A 79 12.90 2.89 2.61
C ALA A 79 13.94 2.87 3.74
N MET A 80 13.56 2.32 4.91
CA MET A 80 14.45 2.20 6.06
C MET A 80 15.64 1.27 5.76
N TRP A 81 15.40 0.07 5.20
CA TRP A 81 16.47 -0.88 4.88
C TRP A 81 17.38 -0.39 3.75
N GLU A 82 16.83 0.24 2.71
CA GLU A 82 17.64 0.90 1.68
C GLU A 82 18.58 1.94 2.33
N ARG A 83 18.06 2.72 3.28
CA ARG A 83 18.85 3.74 3.96
C ARG A 83 19.91 3.14 4.88
N MET A 84 19.57 2.10 5.65
CA MET A 84 20.53 1.36 6.46
C MET A 84 21.67 0.79 5.62
N SER A 85 21.35 0.15 4.49
CA SER A 85 22.35 -0.38 3.55
C SER A 85 23.32 0.71 3.06
N ARG A 86 22.80 1.90 2.68
CA ARG A 86 23.63 3.04 2.25
C ARG A 86 24.52 3.61 3.35
N LEU A 87 24.11 3.45 4.62
CA LEU A 87 24.86 3.91 5.78
C LEU A 87 25.82 2.83 6.33
N GLY A 88 25.85 1.63 5.74
CA GLY A 88 26.62 0.50 6.26
C GLY A 88 26.09 -0.04 7.59
N LEU A 89 24.81 0.18 7.90
CA LEU A 89 24.16 -0.23 9.14
C LEU A 89 23.37 -1.53 8.93
N SER A 90 23.27 -2.34 9.99
CA SER A 90 22.48 -3.58 10.01
C SER A 90 21.79 -3.76 11.35
N LEU A 91 20.53 -4.21 11.34
CA LEU A 91 19.83 -4.66 12.55
C LEU A 91 20.39 -5.96 13.10
N ASN A 92 21.02 -6.78 12.23
CA ASN A 92 21.57 -8.09 12.55
C ASN A 92 23.08 -8.06 12.80
N GLY A 93 23.70 -6.86 12.83
CA GLY A 93 25.13 -6.72 13.14
C GLY A 93 25.44 -7.35 14.48
N LYS A 94 26.55 -8.15 14.54
CA LYS A 94 27.03 -8.80 15.76
C LYS A 94 27.06 -7.79 16.91
N ARG A 95 25.99 -7.78 17.70
CA ARG A 95 26.00 -7.05 18.98
C ARG A 95 27.11 -7.70 19.81
N LYS A 96 28.18 -6.95 20.07
CA LYS A 96 29.11 -7.34 21.11
C LYS A 96 28.27 -7.55 22.35
N ARG A 97 28.28 -8.80 22.85
CA ARG A 97 27.57 -9.22 24.06
C ARG A 97 28.18 -8.45 25.25
N HIS A 98 27.70 -7.25 25.52
CA HIS A 98 27.88 -6.64 26.83
C HIS A 98 26.59 -6.91 27.62
N HIS A 99 26.75 -7.80 28.57
CA HIS A 99 25.97 -8.06 29.78
C HIS A 99 24.68 -7.21 29.96
N SER A 100 23.55 -7.72 29.48
CA SER A 100 22.27 -7.87 30.18
C SER A 100 21.18 -8.22 29.17
N GLN A 101 20.40 -9.24 29.44
CA GLN A 101 19.30 -9.76 28.62
C GLN A 101 18.10 -8.79 28.47
N ARG A 102 18.22 -7.53 28.93
CA ARG A 102 17.10 -6.55 28.99
C ARG A 102 17.01 -5.57 27.83
N ASP A 103 18.01 -5.45 26.94
CA ASP A 103 18.12 -4.32 26.00
C ASP A 103 18.19 -4.69 24.52
N SER A 104 17.38 -5.66 24.07
CA SER A 104 17.23 -5.90 22.63
C SER A 104 16.10 -5.05 22.11
N LEU A 105 16.37 -4.23 21.06
CA LEU A 105 15.36 -3.51 20.29
C LEU A 105 14.24 -4.46 19.88
N ARG A 106 13.01 -4.17 20.29
CA ARG A 106 11.80 -4.91 19.90
C ARG A 106 11.19 -4.28 18.67
N VAL A 107 10.63 -5.11 17.80
CA VAL A 107 10.07 -4.67 16.54
C VAL A 107 8.57 -4.94 16.49
N ALA A 108 7.79 -3.89 16.18
CA ALA A 108 6.36 -3.98 15.95
C ALA A 108 6.03 -3.65 14.49
N ALA A 109 5.21 -4.48 13.87
CA ALA A 109 4.68 -4.26 12.53
C ALA A 109 3.16 -4.03 12.62
N ILE A 110 2.63 -3.10 11.81
CA ILE A 110 1.19 -2.82 11.81
C ILE A 110 0.35 -4.00 11.32
N GLY A 111 0.89 -4.86 10.49
CA GLY A 111 0.16 -5.99 9.91
C GLY A 111 1.05 -7.04 9.23
N PRO A 112 0.44 -8.13 8.72
CA PRO A 112 1.17 -9.30 8.20
C PRO A 112 2.10 -9.00 7.04
N ALA A 113 1.69 -8.13 6.10
CA ALA A 113 2.52 -7.76 4.96
C ALA A 113 3.80 -7.02 5.40
N THR A 114 3.66 -6.12 6.39
CA THR A 114 4.80 -5.39 6.97
C THR A 114 5.69 -6.34 7.77
N LYS A 115 5.11 -7.27 8.54
CA LYS A 115 5.84 -8.34 9.23
C LYS A 115 6.68 -9.14 8.24
N LYS A 116 6.05 -9.69 7.20
CA LYS A 116 6.72 -10.48 6.15
C LYS A 116 7.90 -9.71 5.54
N ALA A 117 7.71 -8.44 5.21
CA ALA A 117 8.75 -7.60 4.64
C ALA A 117 9.95 -7.39 5.57
N ILE A 118 9.72 -7.31 6.88
CA ILE A 118 10.77 -7.22 7.91
C ILE A 118 11.51 -8.56 8.04
N GLU A 119 10.76 -9.66 8.16
CA GLU A 119 11.31 -11.00 8.37
C GLU A 119 12.12 -11.50 7.16
N GLN A 120 11.73 -11.14 5.94
CA GLN A 120 12.51 -11.39 4.72
C GLN A 120 13.89 -10.71 4.73
N ARG A 121 14.10 -9.73 5.62
CA ARG A 121 15.38 -9.05 5.84
C ARG A 121 16.12 -9.56 7.07
N GLY A 122 15.70 -10.73 7.59
CA GLY A 122 16.35 -11.43 8.69
C GLY A 122 16.08 -10.84 10.08
N THR A 123 15.11 -9.92 10.23
CA THR A 123 14.78 -9.33 11.52
C THR A 123 13.45 -9.90 12.04
N ARG A 124 13.45 -10.42 13.28
CA ARG A 124 12.25 -10.93 13.94
C ARG A 124 11.31 -9.79 14.28
N VAL A 125 10.01 -10.03 14.11
CA VAL A 125 8.95 -9.13 14.57
C VAL A 125 8.34 -9.67 15.86
N ASP A 126 8.35 -8.85 16.92
CA ASP A 126 7.89 -9.24 18.26
C ASP A 126 6.37 -9.02 18.43
N VAL A 127 5.82 -8.03 17.73
CA VAL A 127 4.41 -7.64 17.86
C VAL A 127 3.78 -7.35 16.50
N VAL A 128 2.63 -7.99 16.27
CA VAL A 128 1.66 -7.63 15.21
C VAL A 128 0.28 -7.58 15.88
N PRO A 129 -0.47 -6.48 15.79
CA PRO A 129 -1.80 -6.39 16.37
C PRO A 129 -2.79 -7.29 15.61
N ARG A 130 -3.92 -7.62 16.25
CA ARG A 130 -4.97 -8.45 15.62
C ARG A 130 -5.66 -7.72 14.48
N GLU A 131 -5.88 -6.41 14.62
CA GLU A 131 -6.44 -5.54 13.59
C GLU A 131 -5.32 -4.62 13.09
N TYR A 132 -5.24 -4.42 11.78
CA TYR A 132 -4.10 -3.75 11.13
C TYR A 132 -4.34 -2.23 11.02
N VAL A 133 -4.71 -1.61 12.15
CA VAL A 133 -5.00 -0.19 12.29
C VAL A 133 -4.16 0.44 13.41
N ALA A 134 -4.00 1.75 13.36
CA ALA A 134 -3.18 2.50 14.33
C ALA A 134 -3.65 2.30 15.78
N GLU A 135 -4.95 2.28 15.99
CA GLU A 135 -5.61 2.11 17.29
C GLU A 135 -5.25 0.75 17.92
N SER A 136 -5.15 -0.28 17.12
CA SER A 136 -4.81 -1.63 17.58
C SER A 136 -3.33 -1.77 17.93
N VAL A 137 -2.44 -1.07 17.19
CA VAL A 137 -1.02 -0.95 17.55
C VAL A 137 -0.89 -0.31 18.93
N VAL A 138 -1.61 0.80 19.17
CA VAL A 138 -1.64 1.49 20.47
C VAL A 138 -2.13 0.56 21.57
N ARG A 139 -3.27 -0.09 21.38
CA ARG A 139 -3.86 -1.03 22.36
C ARG A 139 -2.87 -2.12 22.77
N THR A 140 -2.10 -2.63 21.82
CA THR A 140 -1.15 -3.72 22.05
C THR A 140 0.14 -3.25 22.75
N LEU A 141 0.55 -1.99 22.53
CA LEU A 141 1.84 -1.50 22.98
C LEU A 141 1.78 -0.60 24.22
N LYS A 142 0.65 0.10 24.50
CA LYS A 142 0.57 1.12 25.55
C LYS A 142 1.05 0.67 26.93
N SER A 143 0.80 -0.59 27.31
CA SER A 143 1.27 -1.14 28.61
C SER A 143 2.76 -1.52 28.62
N LYS A 144 3.41 -1.58 27.44
CA LYS A 144 4.79 -2.07 27.26
C LYS A 144 5.80 -0.94 27.02
N VAL A 145 5.32 0.30 26.85
CA VAL A 145 6.16 1.42 26.38
C VAL A 145 6.39 2.52 27.43
N ARG A 146 5.86 2.39 28.64
CA ARG A 146 6.06 3.38 29.71
C ARG A 146 7.55 3.50 30.05
N GLY A 147 8.08 4.72 30.00
CA GLY A 147 9.50 5.01 30.23
C GLY A 147 10.42 4.51 29.09
N LYS A 148 9.87 4.06 27.96
CA LYS A 148 10.62 3.49 26.83
C LYS A 148 10.82 4.47 25.69
N ARG A 149 11.93 4.36 24.97
CA ARG A 149 12.16 5.10 23.74
C ARG A 149 11.67 4.30 22.53
N VAL A 150 10.84 4.94 21.72
CA VAL A 150 10.17 4.34 20.58
C VAL A 150 10.56 5.10 19.30
N LEU A 151 11.10 4.39 18.31
CA LEU A 151 11.27 4.90 16.96
C LEU A 151 10.08 4.49 16.10
N LEU A 152 9.30 5.45 15.63
CA LEU A 152 8.19 5.24 14.70
C LEU A 152 8.61 5.66 13.29
N VAL A 153 8.76 4.68 12.39
CA VAL A 153 9.09 4.89 10.97
C VAL A 153 7.80 4.82 10.14
N ARG A 154 7.45 5.92 9.46
CA ARG A 154 6.18 6.03 8.76
C ARG A 154 6.24 6.89 7.48
N ALA A 155 5.13 6.96 6.76
CA ALA A 155 4.93 7.95 5.71
C ALA A 155 4.84 9.36 6.30
N LYS A 156 5.21 10.39 5.52
CA LYS A 156 5.03 11.80 5.88
C LYS A 156 3.57 12.12 6.21
N ILE A 157 2.64 11.68 5.35
CA ILE A 157 1.21 11.85 5.58
C ILE A 157 0.68 10.59 6.26
N ALA A 158 0.49 10.67 7.58
CA ALA A 158 -0.11 9.61 8.40
C ALA A 158 -0.82 10.24 9.60
N ARG A 159 -1.83 9.55 10.15
CA ARG A 159 -2.53 9.99 11.36
C ARG A 159 -1.60 9.94 12.57
N ASP A 160 -1.69 10.92 13.47
CA ASP A 160 -0.83 11.02 14.66
C ASP A 160 -1.33 10.20 15.86
N VAL A 161 -2.24 9.24 15.64
CA VAL A 161 -2.81 8.40 16.70
C VAL A 161 -1.71 7.63 17.45
N ILE A 162 -0.82 6.93 16.74
CA ILE A 162 0.24 6.14 17.39
C ILE A 162 1.15 7.02 18.25
N PRO A 163 1.80 8.07 17.74
CA PRO A 163 2.74 8.83 18.55
C PRO A 163 2.05 9.58 19.70
N GLN A 164 0.84 10.11 19.51
CA GLN A 164 0.10 10.81 20.56
C GLN A 164 -0.26 9.86 21.72
N GLU A 165 -0.87 8.72 21.41
CA GLU A 165 -1.33 7.80 22.44
C GLU A 165 -0.17 7.08 23.15
N LEU A 166 0.94 6.76 22.45
CA LEU A 166 2.10 6.16 23.12
C LEU A 166 2.82 7.19 24.03
N ARG A 167 2.87 8.48 23.64
CA ARG A 167 3.38 9.53 24.50
C ARG A 167 2.49 9.71 25.75
N ARG A 168 1.16 9.67 25.60
CA ARG A 168 0.23 9.67 26.75
C ARG A 168 0.44 8.48 27.66
N ALA A 169 0.87 7.34 27.12
CA ALA A 169 1.22 6.15 27.90
C ALA A 169 2.62 6.21 28.54
N GLY A 170 3.31 7.35 28.45
CA GLY A 170 4.62 7.59 29.07
C GLY A 170 5.82 7.18 28.21
N ALA A 171 5.67 6.97 26.92
CA ALA A 171 6.78 6.71 26.01
C ALA A 171 7.43 8.01 25.49
N GLN A 172 8.73 7.95 25.22
CA GLN A 172 9.44 8.94 24.40
C GLN A 172 9.38 8.47 22.94
N VAL A 173 8.62 9.17 22.09
CA VAL A 173 8.39 8.74 20.70
C VAL A 173 9.04 9.68 19.71
N ASP A 174 10.06 9.18 19.02
CA ASP A 174 10.67 9.81 17.86
C ASP A 174 9.95 9.34 16.59
N VAL A 175 9.45 10.28 15.80
CA VAL A 175 8.73 10.01 14.55
C VAL A 175 9.62 10.41 13.39
N VAL A 176 9.88 9.46 12.49
CA VAL A 176 10.68 9.73 11.30
C VAL A 176 9.91 9.39 10.02
N GLU A 177 9.97 10.32 9.09
CA GLU A 177 9.39 10.16 7.76
C GLU A 177 10.38 9.39 6.87
N ALA A 178 10.00 8.18 6.46
CA ALA A 178 10.83 7.36 5.58
C ALA A 178 10.51 7.60 4.09
N TYR A 179 9.29 8.03 3.78
CA TYR A 179 8.83 8.27 2.42
C TYR A 179 7.62 9.23 2.38
N GLU A 180 7.38 9.79 1.21
CA GLU A 180 6.16 10.54 0.91
C GLU A 180 5.31 9.76 -0.10
N THR A 181 3.99 9.82 0.10
CA THR A 181 3.03 9.35 -0.88
C THR A 181 2.46 10.56 -1.60
N VAL A 182 2.61 10.62 -2.91
CA VAL A 182 2.13 11.74 -3.72
C VAL A 182 1.28 11.26 -4.91
N VAL A 183 0.38 12.12 -5.37
CA VAL A 183 -0.36 11.91 -6.60
C VAL A 183 0.49 12.45 -7.77
N PRO A 184 0.93 11.63 -8.74
CA PRO A 184 1.83 12.06 -9.79
C PRO A 184 1.13 13.02 -10.76
N ARG A 185 1.70 14.22 -10.96
CA ARG A 185 1.12 15.22 -11.89
C ARG A 185 0.99 14.70 -13.31
N ALA A 186 1.99 13.99 -13.82
CA ALA A 186 1.97 13.37 -15.15
C ALA A 186 0.82 12.36 -15.32
N SER A 187 0.43 11.67 -14.27
CA SER A 187 -0.70 10.73 -14.28
C SER A 187 -2.04 11.43 -14.50
N ARG A 188 -2.19 12.69 -14.05
CA ARG A 188 -3.41 13.49 -14.26
C ARG A 188 -3.69 13.71 -15.76
N THR A 189 -2.69 14.18 -16.48
CA THR A 189 -2.83 14.42 -17.93
C THR A 189 -3.10 13.12 -18.68
N ARG A 190 -2.31 12.07 -18.38
CA ARG A 190 -2.46 10.77 -19.03
C ARG A 190 -3.80 10.11 -18.72
N LEU A 191 -4.27 10.20 -17.48
CA LEU A 191 -5.57 9.65 -17.09
C LEU A 191 -6.71 10.37 -17.83
N LYS A 192 -6.69 11.70 -17.88
CA LYS A 192 -7.69 12.48 -18.64
C LYS A 192 -7.68 12.10 -20.13
N GLN A 193 -6.50 11.99 -20.73
CA GLN A 193 -6.38 11.58 -22.14
C GLN A 193 -6.99 10.20 -22.40
N VAL A 194 -6.69 9.24 -21.53
CA VAL A 194 -7.19 7.85 -21.67
C VAL A 194 -8.70 7.79 -21.42
N MET A 195 -9.22 8.49 -20.41
CA MET A 195 -10.64 8.49 -20.07
C MET A 195 -11.50 9.20 -21.13
N ASN A 196 -10.97 10.22 -21.80
CA ASN A 196 -11.70 11.01 -22.82
C ASN A 196 -11.57 10.45 -24.23
N ASN A 197 -10.69 9.49 -24.48
CA ASN A 197 -10.51 8.91 -25.82
C ASN A 197 -11.30 7.58 -25.95
N PRO A 198 -12.38 7.51 -26.76
CA PRO A 198 -13.21 6.30 -26.89
C PRO A 198 -12.42 5.04 -27.26
N ARG A 199 -11.39 5.17 -28.10
CA ARG A 199 -10.55 4.04 -28.54
C ARG A 199 -9.58 3.54 -27.46
N ARG A 200 -9.22 4.40 -26.48
CA ARG A 200 -8.27 4.08 -25.38
C ARG A 200 -8.94 3.96 -24.03
N ARG A 201 -10.21 4.40 -23.91
CA ARG A 201 -10.97 4.35 -22.66
C ARG A 201 -11.00 2.94 -22.11
N PRO A 202 -10.67 2.72 -20.81
CA PRO A 202 -10.72 1.39 -20.22
C PRO A 202 -12.16 0.89 -20.12
N HIS A 203 -12.33 -0.41 -20.19
CA HIS A 203 -13.60 -1.07 -19.86
C HIS A 203 -13.71 -1.29 -18.35
N ILE A 204 -12.56 -1.47 -17.68
CA ILE A 204 -12.49 -1.75 -16.24
C ILE A 204 -11.39 -0.90 -15.62
N VAL A 205 -11.65 -0.32 -14.43
CA VAL A 205 -10.65 0.32 -13.57
C VAL A 205 -10.52 -0.47 -12.29
N THR A 206 -9.30 -0.85 -11.90
CA THR A 206 -9.05 -1.64 -10.69
C THR A 206 -8.67 -0.75 -9.51
N PHE A 207 -9.27 -1.04 -8.35
CA PHE A 207 -9.00 -0.37 -7.09
C PHE A 207 -8.58 -1.38 -6.02
N THR A 208 -7.34 -1.26 -5.54
CA THR A 208 -6.73 -2.20 -4.59
C THR A 208 -6.59 -1.64 -3.18
N SER A 209 -7.10 -0.43 -2.94
CA SER A 209 -7.18 0.22 -1.62
C SER A 209 -8.03 1.47 -1.67
N SER A 210 -8.51 1.94 -0.50
CA SER A 210 -9.19 3.22 -0.34
C SER A 210 -8.36 4.40 -0.84
N SER A 211 -7.04 4.38 -0.63
CA SER A 211 -6.14 5.44 -1.13
C SER A 211 -6.11 5.48 -2.66
N THR A 212 -6.20 4.34 -3.34
CA THR A 212 -6.26 4.29 -4.81
C THR A 212 -7.54 4.96 -5.33
N VAL A 213 -8.68 4.80 -4.62
CA VAL A 213 -9.94 5.49 -4.96
C VAL A 213 -9.80 6.99 -4.80
N LYS A 214 -9.34 7.45 -3.62
CA LYS A 214 -9.16 8.87 -3.32
C LYS A 214 -8.26 9.56 -4.33
N ASN A 215 -7.12 8.92 -4.64
CA ASN A 215 -6.15 9.46 -5.60
C ASN A 215 -6.68 9.47 -7.05
N PHE A 216 -7.48 8.47 -7.43
CA PHE A 216 -8.14 8.45 -8.73
C PHE A 216 -9.09 9.65 -8.89
N VAL A 217 -9.94 9.90 -7.91
CA VAL A 217 -10.86 11.04 -7.89
C VAL A 217 -10.09 12.37 -7.92
N GLU A 218 -9.02 12.49 -7.15
CA GLU A 218 -8.12 13.66 -7.17
C GLU A 218 -7.49 13.89 -8.54
N LEU A 219 -7.01 12.83 -9.19
CA LEU A 219 -6.42 12.89 -10.54
C LEU A 219 -7.44 13.35 -11.58
N LEU A 220 -8.69 12.93 -11.48
CA LEU A 220 -9.76 13.36 -12.36
C LEU A 220 -10.15 14.83 -12.11
N GLY A 221 -9.82 15.38 -10.94
CA GLY A 221 -10.18 16.75 -10.56
C GLY A 221 -11.65 16.90 -10.18
N ALA A 222 -12.34 15.80 -9.91
CA ALA A 222 -13.74 15.77 -9.56
C ALA A 222 -13.90 15.85 -8.04
N ARG A 223 -14.39 16.98 -7.52
CA ARG A 223 -14.63 17.19 -6.08
C ARG A 223 -16.08 16.90 -5.66
N GLN A 224 -16.97 16.61 -6.61
CA GLN A 224 -18.40 16.37 -6.36
C GLN A 224 -18.80 14.96 -6.82
N SER A 225 -19.54 14.24 -5.99
CA SER A 225 -19.95 12.85 -6.24
C SER A 225 -20.68 12.64 -7.56
N SER A 226 -21.57 13.57 -7.95
CA SER A 226 -22.29 13.49 -9.23
C SER A 226 -21.39 13.55 -10.46
N LYS A 227 -20.30 14.32 -10.41
CA LYS A 227 -19.31 14.40 -11.48
C LYS A 227 -18.43 13.14 -11.56
N ASN A 228 -18.22 12.45 -10.44
CA ASN A 228 -17.42 11.24 -10.39
C ASN A 228 -18.09 10.09 -11.14
N ALA A 229 -19.38 9.86 -10.92
CA ALA A 229 -20.16 8.83 -11.60
C ALA A 229 -20.19 9.05 -13.12
N ALA A 230 -20.38 10.29 -13.57
CA ALA A 230 -20.36 10.62 -14.99
C ALA A 230 -19.03 10.31 -15.68
N GLN A 231 -17.91 10.46 -14.98
CA GLN A 231 -16.60 10.16 -15.54
C GLN A 231 -16.35 8.66 -15.72
N LEU A 232 -17.00 7.79 -14.94
CA LEU A 232 -16.97 6.33 -15.11
C LEU A 232 -18.12 5.80 -15.96
N HIS A 233 -18.92 6.66 -16.60
CA HIS A 233 -19.99 6.17 -17.48
C HIS A 233 -19.43 5.21 -18.54
N GLY A 234 -20.01 3.99 -18.61
CA GLY A 234 -19.51 2.92 -19.48
C GLY A 234 -18.22 2.22 -19.04
N VAL A 235 -17.67 2.56 -17.86
CA VAL A 235 -16.46 1.94 -17.29
C VAL A 235 -16.82 1.26 -15.98
N GLN A 236 -16.43 0.00 -15.81
CA GLN A 236 -16.69 -0.76 -14.59
C GLN A 236 -15.59 -0.53 -13.53
N ALA A 237 -16.00 -0.29 -12.29
CA ALA A 237 -15.07 -0.25 -11.16
C ALA A 237 -14.94 -1.65 -10.54
N ALA A 238 -13.69 -2.14 -10.48
CA ALA A 238 -13.34 -3.41 -9.86
C ALA A 238 -12.61 -3.16 -8.52
N SER A 239 -13.22 -3.63 -7.43
CA SER A 239 -12.74 -3.45 -6.05
C SER A 239 -12.16 -4.73 -5.47
N ILE A 240 -11.03 -4.61 -4.78
CA ILE A 240 -10.35 -5.74 -4.13
C ILE A 240 -11.06 -6.20 -2.84
N GLY A 241 -11.90 -5.37 -2.25
CA GLY A 241 -12.54 -5.76 -0.97
C GLY A 241 -13.50 -4.71 -0.42
N PRO A 242 -14.17 -5.02 0.71
CA PRO A 242 -15.30 -4.25 1.23
C PRO A 242 -14.94 -2.81 1.62
N VAL A 243 -13.78 -2.58 2.22
CA VAL A 243 -13.32 -1.24 2.61
C VAL A 243 -13.10 -0.35 1.38
N THR A 244 -12.51 -0.91 0.31
CA THR A 244 -12.33 -0.21 -0.98
C THR A 244 -13.67 0.06 -1.66
N SER A 245 -14.60 -0.91 -1.60
CA SER A 245 -15.95 -0.77 -2.14
C SER A 245 -16.74 0.32 -1.40
N ALA A 246 -16.64 0.40 -0.07
CA ALA A 246 -17.25 1.46 0.72
C ALA A 246 -16.72 2.83 0.30
N THR A 247 -15.39 2.97 0.16
CA THR A 247 -14.78 4.22 -0.30
C THR A 247 -15.23 4.61 -1.71
N LEU A 248 -15.37 3.65 -2.64
CA LEU A 248 -15.93 3.95 -3.98
C LEU A 248 -17.32 4.58 -3.87
N ARG A 249 -18.21 3.98 -3.05
CA ARG A 249 -19.58 4.49 -2.85
C ARG A 249 -19.59 5.88 -2.19
N GLU A 250 -18.73 6.12 -1.18
CA GLU A 250 -18.56 7.43 -0.55
C GLU A 250 -18.25 8.53 -1.57
N PHE A 251 -17.47 8.20 -2.61
CA PHE A 251 -17.15 9.12 -3.71
C PHE A 251 -18.16 9.10 -4.87
N GLY A 252 -19.32 8.45 -4.71
CA GLY A 252 -20.33 8.33 -5.74
C GLY A 252 -19.92 7.47 -6.94
N LEU A 253 -18.96 6.59 -6.78
CA LEU A 253 -18.52 5.66 -7.81
C LEU A 253 -19.21 4.31 -7.63
N PRO A 254 -19.89 3.77 -8.66
CA PRO A 254 -20.56 2.49 -8.57
C PRO A 254 -19.51 1.35 -8.54
N VAL A 255 -19.82 0.27 -7.80
CA VAL A 255 -18.99 -0.93 -7.73
C VAL A 255 -19.68 -2.05 -8.50
N GLN A 256 -19.19 -2.35 -9.70
CA GLN A 256 -19.74 -3.42 -10.53
C GLN A 256 -19.05 -4.76 -10.30
N ILE A 257 -17.78 -4.72 -9.89
CA ILE A 257 -16.97 -5.92 -9.67
C ILE A 257 -16.38 -5.84 -8.26
N ALA A 258 -16.69 -6.80 -7.40
CA ALA A 258 -16.12 -6.92 -6.08
C ALA A 258 -15.48 -8.31 -5.90
N ALA A 259 -14.23 -8.35 -5.49
CA ALA A 259 -13.56 -9.60 -5.18
C ALA A 259 -14.17 -10.24 -3.93
N LYS A 260 -14.33 -11.56 -3.95
CA LYS A 260 -14.74 -12.37 -2.79
C LYS A 260 -13.56 -12.64 -1.87
N GLU A 261 -12.39 -12.86 -2.45
CA GLU A 261 -11.12 -12.98 -1.75
C GLU A 261 -10.35 -11.67 -1.96
N PHE A 262 -9.88 -11.06 -0.86
CA PHE A 262 -9.28 -9.71 -0.84
C PHE A 262 -7.79 -9.74 -1.24
N THR A 263 -7.51 -10.45 -2.33
CA THR A 263 -6.18 -10.70 -2.91
C THR A 263 -6.14 -10.31 -4.38
N ILE A 264 -4.94 -10.20 -4.95
CA ILE A 264 -4.78 -9.96 -6.39
C ILE A 264 -5.41 -11.09 -7.22
N PRO A 265 -5.18 -12.38 -6.95
CA PRO A 265 -5.86 -13.47 -7.65
C PRO A 265 -7.39 -13.39 -7.52
N GLY A 266 -7.91 -13.07 -6.33
CA GLY A 266 -9.35 -12.90 -6.10
C GLY A 266 -9.96 -11.77 -6.93
N LEU A 267 -9.25 -10.64 -7.07
CA LEU A 267 -9.68 -9.53 -7.93
C LEU A 267 -9.71 -9.93 -9.40
N VAL A 268 -8.68 -10.62 -9.88
CA VAL A 268 -8.64 -11.14 -11.27
C VAL A 268 -9.75 -12.13 -11.52
N SER A 269 -10.01 -13.05 -10.60
CA SER A 269 -11.12 -14.02 -10.69
C SER A 269 -12.48 -13.33 -10.77
N ALA A 270 -12.71 -12.27 -9.99
CA ALA A 270 -13.95 -11.49 -10.04
C ALA A 270 -14.13 -10.78 -11.40
N ILE A 271 -13.04 -10.24 -11.97
CA ILE A 271 -13.04 -9.63 -13.30
C ILE A 271 -13.41 -10.68 -14.36
N LEU A 272 -12.75 -11.84 -14.33
CA LEU A 272 -13.01 -12.95 -15.29
C LEU A 272 -14.47 -13.39 -15.24
N SER A 273 -15.01 -13.62 -14.04
CA SER A 273 -16.39 -14.04 -13.83
C SER A 273 -17.41 -13.02 -14.35
N THR A 274 -17.08 -11.73 -14.27
CA THR A 274 -17.98 -10.65 -14.75
C THR A 274 -17.95 -10.53 -16.26
N VAL A 275 -16.78 -10.67 -16.88
CA VAL A 275 -16.64 -10.60 -18.36
C VAL A 275 -17.29 -11.84 -19.01
N ALA A 276 -17.11 -13.02 -18.45
CA ALA A 276 -17.71 -14.27 -18.97
C ALA A 276 -19.26 -14.26 -18.94
N ARG A 277 -19.90 -13.46 -18.05
CA ARG A 277 -21.38 -13.32 -18.00
C ARG A 277 -21.95 -12.35 -19.04
N LYS A 278 -21.12 -11.59 -19.74
CA LYS A 278 -21.54 -10.56 -20.70
C LYS A 278 -21.26 -10.96 -22.15
N GLY A 279 -20.48 -12.00 -22.38
CA GLY A 279 -20.26 -12.60 -23.68
C GLY A 279 -21.11 -13.86 -23.85
#